data_53a45058aee2c01a458b7b0781b0eb0a
#
_entry.id   53a45058aee2c01a458b7b0781b0eb0a
#
_cell.length_a   1.000
_cell.length_b   1.000
_cell.length_c   1.000
_cell.angle_alpha   90.00
_cell.angle_beta   90.00
_cell.angle_gamma   90.00
#
_symmetry.space_group_name_H-M   'P 1'
#
loop_
_entity.id
_entity.type
_entity.pdbx_description
1 polymer ?
#
loop_
_entity_poly.entity_id
_entity_poly.type
_entity_poly.pdbx_seq_one_letter_code
_entity_poly.pdbx_strand_id
1 'polypeptide(L)'
;MANEKILIADDDKNICELLRLYLAKEGYETVIANDGEAAVAAFEKEKPNMVLLDVMMPKMDGWEVCRRIRAADNTPVIMLTAKGETFDKVLGLELGADDYVVKPFDSKEVVARIKAVLRRCTPAEA
;
A
#
# COMPACT_ATOMS: atom_id res chain seq x y z
N MET A 1 -11.78 -10.04 16.21
CA MET A 1 -11.43 -9.29 15.29
C MET A 1 -10.07 -8.81 15.33
N ALA A 2 -9.22 -9.32 14.60
CA ALA A 2 -7.91 -8.81 14.51
C ALA A 2 -7.94 -7.50 13.78
N ASN A 3 -7.12 -6.57 14.23
CA ASN A 3 -6.95 -5.33 13.53
C ASN A 3 -5.87 -5.55 12.49
N GLU A 4 -6.25 -5.51 11.24
CA GLU A 4 -5.26 -5.59 10.19
C GLU A 4 -4.33 -4.38 10.28
N LYS A 5 -3.06 -4.62 10.00
CA LYS A 5 -2.04 -3.58 10.01
C LYS A 5 -1.71 -3.20 8.59
N ILE A 6 -1.74 -1.91 8.29
CA ILE A 6 -1.50 -1.41 6.94
C ILE A 6 -0.29 -0.50 6.95
N LEU A 7 0.68 -0.82 6.12
CA LEU A 7 1.85 0.03 5.94
C LEU A 7 1.52 1.07 4.88
N ILE A 8 1.71 2.34 5.20
CA ILE A 8 1.50 3.45 4.27
C ILE A 8 2.88 3.99 3.92
N ALA A 9 3.30 3.79 2.68
CA ALA A 9 4.61 4.23 2.22
C ALA A 9 4.43 5.33 1.19
N ASP A 10 4.69 6.56 1.60
CA ASP A 10 4.53 7.74 0.75
C ASP A 10 5.40 8.84 1.33
N ASP A 11 6.12 9.57 0.48
CA ASP A 11 6.96 10.64 0.98
C ASP A 11 6.19 11.90 1.32
N ASP A 12 4.92 11.98 0.94
CA ASP A 12 4.06 13.11 1.29
C ASP A 12 3.43 12.83 2.65
N LYS A 13 3.91 13.54 3.67
CA LYS A 13 3.44 13.30 5.03
C LYS A 13 1.97 13.66 5.22
N ASN A 14 1.46 14.61 4.44
CA ASN A 14 0.04 14.97 4.53
C ASN A 14 -0.84 13.84 4.02
N ILE A 15 -0.42 13.17 2.95
CA ILE A 15 -1.16 12.01 2.44
C ILE A 15 -1.12 10.90 3.46
N CYS A 16 0.03 10.64 4.06
CA CYS A 16 0.15 9.60 5.08
C CYS A 16 -0.78 9.87 6.25
N GLU A 17 -0.83 11.12 6.72
CA GLU A 17 -1.67 11.45 7.87
C GLU A 17 -3.15 11.34 7.53
N LEU A 18 -3.53 11.78 6.33
CA LEU A 18 -4.92 11.68 5.90
C LEU A 18 -5.35 10.22 5.83
N LEU A 19 -4.53 9.37 5.23
CA LEU A 19 -4.85 7.96 5.12
C LEU A 19 -4.88 7.30 6.50
N ARG A 20 -3.94 7.67 7.37
CA ARG A 20 -3.92 7.12 8.72
C ARG A 20 -5.22 7.41 9.45
N LEU A 21 -5.72 8.65 9.34
CA LEU A 21 -6.96 9.02 10.01
C LEU A 21 -8.15 8.23 9.48
N TYR A 22 -8.25 8.07 8.16
CA TYR A 22 -9.36 7.34 7.59
C TYR A 22 -9.30 5.85 7.93
N LEU A 23 -8.09 5.29 7.91
CA LEU A 23 -7.93 3.86 8.22
C LEU A 23 -8.16 3.58 9.70
N ALA A 24 -7.76 4.51 10.58
CA ALA A 24 -8.03 4.34 12.00
C ALA A 24 -9.53 4.28 12.28
N LYS A 25 -10.33 5.08 11.55
CA LYS A 25 -11.77 5.04 11.71
C LYS A 25 -12.34 3.68 11.35
N GLU A 26 -11.68 2.96 10.46
CA GLU A 26 -12.14 1.66 10.01
C GLU A 26 -11.59 0.52 10.88
N GLY A 27 -10.83 0.86 11.90
CA GLY A 27 -10.30 -0.15 12.82
C GLY A 27 -8.95 -0.72 12.42
N TYR A 28 -8.29 -0.16 11.41
CA TYR A 28 -6.97 -0.64 11.00
C TYR A 28 -5.86 0.02 11.78
N GLU A 29 -4.82 -0.74 12.09
CA GLU A 29 -3.58 -0.19 12.60
C GLU A 29 -2.76 0.28 11.40
N THR A 30 -1.98 1.33 11.59
CA THR A 30 -1.16 1.84 10.49
C THR A 30 0.28 2.03 10.92
N VAL A 31 1.18 1.84 9.95
CA VAL A 31 2.60 2.12 10.10
C VAL A 31 2.96 3.01 8.92
N ILE A 32 3.74 4.04 9.13
CA ILE A 32 4.08 4.99 8.09
C ILE A 32 5.56 4.95 7.79
N ALA A 33 5.90 4.93 6.50
CA ALA A 33 7.27 5.07 6.03
C ALA A 33 7.29 6.14 4.95
N ASN A 34 8.28 7.01 4.98
CA ASN A 34 8.31 8.16 4.08
C ASN A 34 9.36 8.05 2.98
N ASP A 35 10.01 6.93 2.85
CA ASP A 35 10.90 6.67 1.72
C ASP A 35 10.96 5.15 1.52
N GLY A 36 11.56 4.74 0.40
CA GLY A 36 11.54 3.33 0.04
C GLY A 36 12.34 2.45 0.96
N GLU A 37 13.48 2.93 1.46
CA GLU A 37 14.26 2.14 2.39
C GLU A 37 13.53 1.92 3.70
N ALA A 38 12.89 2.98 4.21
CA ALA A 38 12.08 2.87 5.42
C ALA A 38 10.91 1.94 5.21
N ALA A 39 10.34 1.94 3.99
CA ALA A 39 9.21 1.07 3.67
C ALA A 39 9.61 -0.40 3.74
N VAL A 40 10.76 -0.76 3.17
CA VAL A 40 11.23 -2.15 3.22
C VAL A 40 11.52 -2.56 4.66
N ALA A 41 12.18 -1.68 5.42
CA ALA A 41 12.49 -1.99 6.81
C ALA A 41 11.22 -2.16 7.64
N ALA A 42 10.22 -1.29 7.42
CA ALA A 42 8.96 -1.40 8.14
C ALA A 42 8.20 -2.67 7.75
N PHE A 43 8.24 -3.03 6.46
CA PHE A 43 7.59 -4.25 6.01
C PHE A 43 8.19 -5.47 6.72
N GLU A 44 9.50 -5.52 6.80
CA GLU A 44 10.16 -6.66 7.43
C GLU A 44 9.92 -6.73 8.94
N LYS A 45 9.91 -5.56 9.58
CA LYS A 45 9.75 -5.50 11.02
C LYS A 45 8.30 -5.70 11.45
N GLU A 46 7.38 -5.02 10.79
CA GLU A 46 5.99 -4.96 11.23
C GLU A 46 5.10 -6.05 10.64
N LYS A 47 5.52 -6.64 9.53
CA LYS A 47 4.77 -7.69 8.85
C LYS A 47 3.31 -7.29 8.64
N PRO A 48 3.09 -6.21 7.90
CA PRO A 48 1.72 -5.71 7.72
C PRO A 48 0.87 -6.66 6.89
N ASN A 49 -0.43 -6.50 7.01
CA ASN A 49 -1.38 -7.27 6.22
C ASN A 49 -1.57 -6.70 4.82
N MET A 50 -1.17 -5.45 4.62
CA MET A 50 -1.29 -4.79 3.33
C MET A 50 -0.35 -3.60 3.28
N VAL A 51 0.07 -3.21 2.08
CA VAL A 51 0.94 -2.06 1.86
C VAL A 51 0.29 -1.13 0.86
N LEU A 52 0.18 0.15 1.22
CA LEU A 52 -0.15 1.22 0.28
C LEU A 52 1.17 1.86 -0.09
N LEU A 53 1.49 1.91 -1.37
CA LEU A 53 2.85 2.17 -1.81
C LEU A 53 2.89 3.21 -2.93
N ASP A 54 3.44 4.37 -2.61
CA ASP A 54 3.63 5.42 -3.61
C ASP A 54 4.73 5.01 -4.59
N VAL A 55 4.53 5.29 -5.85
CA VAL A 55 5.52 4.96 -6.88
C VAL A 55 6.76 5.84 -6.75
N MET A 56 6.57 7.14 -6.56
CA MET A 56 7.68 8.09 -6.58
C MET A 56 8.13 8.44 -5.17
N MET A 57 9.14 7.74 -4.69
CA MET A 57 9.69 7.99 -3.37
C MET A 57 11.21 8.13 -3.46
N PRO A 58 11.83 8.91 -2.54
CA PRO A 58 13.28 8.99 -2.51
C PRO A 58 13.90 7.69 -2.00
N LYS A 59 15.17 7.53 -2.27
CA LYS A 59 16.03 6.43 -1.86
C LYS A 59 15.73 5.11 -2.55
N MET A 60 14.48 4.74 -2.69
CA MET A 60 14.09 3.53 -3.40
C MET A 60 12.65 3.75 -3.85
N ASP A 61 12.38 3.67 -5.14
CA ASP A 61 11.03 3.93 -5.63
C ASP A 61 10.09 2.78 -5.31
N GLY A 62 8.80 3.04 -5.52
CA GLY A 62 7.77 2.07 -5.17
C GLY A 62 7.86 0.76 -5.95
N TRP A 63 8.35 0.82 -7.20
CA TRP A 63 8.48 -0.40 -8.00
C TRP A 63 9.47 -1.35 -7.36
N GLU A 64 10.60 -0.82 -6.90
CA GLU A 64 11.61 -1.64 -6.26
C GLU A 64 11.10 -2.20 -4.93
N VAL A 65 10.39 -1.38 -4.16
CA VAL A 65 9.81 -1.84 -2.90
C VAL A 65 8.83 -2.98 -3.16
N CYS A 66 7.97 -2.82 -4.17
CA CYS A 66 6.99 -3.86 -4.53
C CYS A 66 7.70 -5.16 -4.91
N ARG A 67 8.77 -5.05 -5.70
CA ARG A 67 9.52 -6.22 -6.10
C ARG A 67 10.11 -6.95 -4.90
N ARG A 68 10.64 -6.20 -3.94
CA ARG A 68 11.22 -6.80 -2.73
C ARG A 68 10.16 -7.46 -1.86
N ILE A 69 8.98 -6.85 -1.76
CA ILE A 69 7.88 -7.45 -1.01
C ILE A 69 7.47 -8.77 -1.67
N ARG A 70 7.36 -8.78 -3.00
CA ARG A 70 6.96 -10.00 -3.71
C ARG A 70 7.98 -11.10 -3.61
N ALA A 71 9.26 -10.75 -3.51
CA ALA A 71 10.29 -11.76 -3.32
C ALA A 71 10.20 -12.39 -1.93
N ALA A 72 9.63 -11.67 -0.96
CA ALA A 72 9.54 -12.15 0.41
C ALA A 72 8.25 -12.90 0.70
N ASP A 73 7.10 -12.39 0.24
CA ASP A 73 5.84 -13.07 0.45
C ASP A 73 4.73 -12.46 -0.42
N ASN A 74 3.48 -12.87 -0.16
CA ASN A 74 2.34 -12.47 -0.96
C ASN A 74 1.51 -11.37 -0.33
N THR A 75 2.09 -10.55 0.52
CA THR A 75 1.38 -9.44 1.15
C THR A 75 0.75 -8.56 0.07
N PRO A 76 -0.55 -8.24 0.16
CA PRO A 76 -1.20 -7.40 -0.85
C PRO A 76 -0.59 -6.02 -0.91
N VAL A 77 -0.46 -5.49 -2.12
CA VAL A 77 0.09 -4.15 -2.37
C VAL A 77 -0.86 -3.38 -3.26
N ILE A 78 -1.21 -2.17 -2.84
CA ILE A 78 -1.94 -1.22 -3.66
C ILE A 78 -1.00 -0.08 -3.99
N MET A 79 -0.77 0.17 -5.28
CA MET A 79 0.11 1.26 -5.70
C MET A 79 -0.65 2.57 -5.73
N LEU A 80 0.01 3.65 -5.31
CA LEU A 80 -0.52 5.00 -5.40
C LEU A 80 0.23 5.69 -6.54
N THR A 81 -0.46 6.05 -7.60
CA THR A 81 0.19 6.57 -8.80
C THR A 81 -0.28 7.98 -9.13
N ALA A 82 0.51 8.74 -9.86
CA ALA A 82 0.11 10.06 -10.30
C ALA A 82 -0.83 9.95 -11.49
N LYS A 83 -1.72 10.95 -11.60
CA LYS A 83 -2.66 11.01 -12.70
C LYS A 83 -1.90 11.04 -14.03
N GLY A 84 -2.36 10.26 -14.99
CA GLY A 84 -1.76 10.27 -16.31
C GLY A 84 -0.64 9.27 -16.55
N GLU A 85 -0.24 8.53 -15.51
CA GLU A 85 0.86 7.59 -15.66
C GLU A 85 0.34 6.20 -15.96
N THR A 86 -0.30 6.05 -17.12
CA THR A 86 -0.87 4.76 -17.53
C THR A 86 0.20 3.68 -17.64
N PHE A 87 1.38 4.08 -18.11
CA PHE A 87 2.48 3.14 -18.24
C PHE A 87 2.82 2.49 -16.88
N ASP A 88 2.74 3.27 -15.82
CA ASP A 88 3.06 2.75 -14.48
C ASP A 88 2.05 1.72 -14.01
N LYS A 89 0.79 1.84 -14.44
CA LYS A 89 -0.22 0.85 -14.07
C LYS A 89 0.11 -0.52 -14.62
N VAL A 90 0.55 -0.57 -15.86
CA VAL A 90 0.91 -1.84 -16.49
C VAL A 90 2.09 -2.44 -15.77
N LEU A 91 3.11 -1.64 -15.49
CA LEU A 91 4.29 -2.11 -14.80
C LEU A 91 3.95 -2.62 -13.40
N GLY A 92 3.06 -1.90 -12.70
CA GLY A 92 2.64 -2.31 -11.37
C GLY A 92 1.98 -3.68 -11.36
N LEU A 93 1.11 -3.92 -12.33
CA LEU A 93 0.44 -5.21 -12.42
C LEU A 93 1.42 -6.32 -12.74
N GLU A 94 2.39 -6.03 -13.62
CA GLU A 94 3.41 -7.02 -13.96
C GLU A 94 4.30 -7.36 -12.78
N LEU A 95 4.53 -6.40 -11.89
CA LEU A 95 5.34 -6.62 -10.70
C LEU A 95 4.55 -7.23 -9.54
N GLY A 96 3.27 -7.46 -9.75
CA GLY A 96 2.47 -8.17 -8.75
C GLY A 96 1.69 -7.28 -7.80
N ALA A 97 1.47 -6.02 -8.14
CA ALA A 97 0.57 -5.20 -7.35
C ALA A 97 -0.86 -5.71 -7.50
N ASP A 98 -1.63 -5.65 -6.43
CA ASP A 98 -2.99 -6.17 -6.42
C ASP A 98 -4.00 -5.16 -6.93
N ASP A 99 -3.68 -3.88 -6.83
CA ASP A 99 -4.55 -2.82 -7.30
C ASP A 99 -3.73 -1.54 -7.35
N TYR A 100 -4.31 -0.48 -7.87
CA TYR A 100 -3.67 0.82 -7.86
C TYR A 100 -4.74 1.90 -7.74
N VAL A 101 -4.34 3.05 -7.20
CA VAL A 101 -5.21 4.20 -7.03
C VAL A 101 -4.48 5.41 -7.59
N VAL A 102 -5.18 6.22 -8.37
CA VAL A 102 -4.59 7.38 -9.02
C VAL A 102 -4.78 8.61 -8.15
N LYS A 103 -3.70 9.36 -7.95
CA LYS A 103 -3.77 10.63 -7.23
C LYS A 103 -4.26 11.74 -8.16
N PRO A 104 -5.03 12.70 -7.69
CA PRO A 104 -5.58 12.78 -6.35
C PRO A 104 -6.71 11.79 -6.17
N PHE A 105 -6.80 11.19 -5.00
CA PHE A 105 -7.82 10.16 -4.75
C PHE A 105 -8.77 10.62 -3.64
N ASP A 106 -9.93 9.98 -3.60
CA ASP A 106 -10.85 10.13 -2.50
C ASP A 106 -10.47 9.08 -1.46
N SER A 107 -10.29 9.49 -0.21
CA SER A 107 -9.90 8.55 0.84
C SER A 107 -10.91 7.43 1.01
N LYS A 108 -12.18 7.70 0.73
CA LYS A 108 -13.20 6.65 0.78
C LYS A 108 -12.99 5.60 -0.29
N GLU A 109 -12.51 6.00 -1.47
CA GLU A 109 -12.19 5.07 -2.52
C GLU A 109 -11.04 4.17 -2.09
N VAL A 110 -10.01 4.75 -1.46
CA VAL A 110 -8.87 3.98 -1.00
C VAL A 110 -9.33 2.93 0.01
N VAL A 111 -10.15 3.33 0.98
CA VAL A 111 -10.67 2.41 1.98
C VAL A 111 -11.46 1.28 1.33
N ALA A 112 -12.29 1.60 0.35
CA ALA A 112 -13.10 0.58 -0.33
C ALA A 112 -12.22 -0.42 -1.07
N ARG A 113 -11.15 0.06 -1.71
CA ARG A 113 -10.23 -0.84 -2.42
C ARG A 113 -9.44 -1.70 -1.46
N ILE A 114 -9.03 -1.13 -0.33
CA ILE A 114 -8.34 -1.91 0.69
C ILE A 114 -9.21 -3.07 1.16
N LYS A 115 -10.47 -2.78 1.47
CA LYS A 115 -11.39 -3.82 1.92
C LYS A 115 -11.59 -4.88 0.85
N ALA A 116 -11.72 -4.46 -0.40
CA ALA A 116 -11.91 -5.40 -1.49
C ALA A 116 -10.70 -6.32 -1.68
N VAL A 117 -9.50 -5.74 -1.62
CA VAL A 117 -8.27 -6.52 -1.79
C VAL A 117 -8.08 -7.47 -0.61
N LEU A 118 -8.31 -7.00 0.62
CA LEU A 118 -8.18 -7.86 1.78
C LEU A 118 -9.14 -9.04 1.72
N ARG A 119 -10.37 -8.79 1.25
CA ARG A 119 -11.34 -9.88 1.09
C ARG A 119 -10.84 -10.94 0.12
N ARG A 120 -10.28 -10.51 -1.01
CA ARG A 120 -9.79 -11.46 -2.02
C ARG A 120 -8.58 -12.24 -1.55
N CYS A 121 -7.74 -11.62 -0.72
CA CYS A 121 -6.49 -12.24 -0.30
C CYS A 121 -6.61 -13.00 1.00
N THR A 122 -7.75 -12.90 1.68
CA THR A 122 -7.98 -13.64 2.91
C THR A 122 -8.54 -15.01 2.55
N PRO A 123 -7.99 -16.09 3.08
CA PRO A 123 -8.53 -17.43 2.80
C PRO A 123 -10.00 -17.50 3.19
N ALA A 124 -10.77 -18.24 2.41
CA ALA A 124 -12.17 -18.41 2.71
C ALA A 124 -12.33 -19.07 4.07
N GLU A 125 -13.30 -18.58 4.82
CA GLU A 125 -13.58 -19.20 6.09
C GLU A 125 -14.30 -20.49 5.84
N ALA A 126 -13.82 -21.51 6.45
CA ALA A 126 -14.44 -22.82 6.26
C ALA A 126 -15.77 -22.88 7.00
#